data_1d846b998bb5d033cdeb48f137b22571
#
_entry.id   1d846b998bb5d033cdeb48f137b22571
#
_cell.length_a   1.000
_cell.length_b   1.000
_cell.length_c   1.000
_cell.angle_alpha   90.00
_cell.angle_beta   90.00
_cell.angle_gamma   90.00
#
_symmetry.space_group_name_H-M   'P 1'
#
loop_
_entity.id
_entity.type
_entity.pdbx_description
1 polymer ?
#
loop_
_entity_poly.entity_id
_entity_poly.type
_entity_poly.pdbx_seq_one_letter_code
_entity_poly.pdbx_strand_id
1 'polypeptide(L)'
;MSSGHKTQPQPSAGPGDRVFTKAEPLRPPAATYTISARSKHPDAPVFGYLRNQYGNVRLAEIDSLFGFVERSELYGGRAFRQRELSDRDVEQLNNAGIGVRLPLSNHFVERSEYEKNLPFLQKYHRPGNSVIVTNDDLARWVRQDFPFYRIDASVIKNIKTHKKIDEALELYDSVVMPMHINEDLDFLEKIEAKDKITLFANAGCALTCPSKLCYISFSRFNKVGQGEIQCSRSMKDRYVMGMVDFPLQVFIDLGFHRFK
;
A
#
# COMPACT_ATOMS: atom_id res chain seq x y z
N MET A 1 -16.79 59.20 -40.69
CA MET A 1 -15.51 58.79 -40.08
C MET A 1 -15.85 57.82 -38.94
N SER A 2 -15.76 56.53 -39.23
CA SER A 2 -16.13 55.47 -38.30
C SER A 2 -14.86 54.79 -37.82
N SER A 3 -14.55 54.92 -36.54
CA SER A 3 -13.38 54.30 -35.91
C SER A 3 -13.73 52.88 -35.42
N GLY A 4 -13.22 51.89 -36.14
CA GLY A 4 -13.36 50.48 -35.75
C GLY A 4 -12.40 50.15 -34.61
N HIS A 5 -12.96 49.73 -33.48
CA HIS A 5 -12.19 49.09 -32.39
C HIS A 5 -11.87 47.64 -32.78
N LYS A 6 -10.61 47.33 -32.96
CA LYS A 6 -10.12 45.95 -33.08
C LYS A 6 -10.00 45.39 -31.67
N THR A 7 -10.82 44.43 -31.33
CA THR A 7 -10.69 43.59 -30.13
C THR A 7 -9.58 42.56 -30.39
N GLN A 8 -8.53 42.59 -29.59
CA GLN A 8 -7.51 41.56 -29.59
C GLN A 8 -8.07 40.24 -28.97
N PRO A 9 -7.76 39.10 -29.51
CA PRO A 9 -8.14 37.81 -28.90
C PRO A 9 -7.28 37.58 -27.66
N GLN A 10 -7.93 37.22 -26.55
CA GLN A 10 -7.27 36.73 -25.34
C GLN A 10 -6.58 35.38 -25.61
N PRO A 11 -5.42 35.11 -25.03
CA PRO A 11 -4.74 33.84 -25.18
C PRO A 11 -5.57 32.72 -24.50
N SER A 12 -5.84 31.67 -25.28
CA SER A 12 -6.42 30.43 -24.78
C SER A 12 -5.52 29.80 -23.75
N ALA A 13 -6.04 29.57 -22.53
CA ALA A 13 -5.36 28.80 -21.51
C ALA A 13 -5.06 27.40 -22.04
N GLY A 14 -3.77 27.03 -22.06
CA GLY A 14 -3.30 25.73 -22.45
C GLY A 14 -3.79 24.64 -21.48
N PRO A 15 -3.76 23.35 -21.86
CA PRO A 15 -4.13 22.23 -21.00
C PRO A 15 -2.99 21.93 -20.03
N GLY A 16 -2.74 22.84 -19.09
CA GLY A 16 -1.71 22.69 -18.07
C GLY A 16 -2.27 23.05 -16.70
N ASP A 17 -2.03 22.16 -15.75
CA ASP A 17 -2.16 22.36 -14.31
C ASP A 17 -3.58 22.47 -13.73
N ARG A 18 -4.39 21.43 -13.94
CA ARG A 18 -5.42 21.16 -12.93
C ARG A 18 -4.73 20.65 -11.68
N VAL A 19 -4.62 21.52 -10.67
CA VAL A 19 -4.27 21.15 -9.31
C VAL A 19 -5.34 20.17 -8.84
N PHE A 20 -4.98 18.89 -8.71
CA PHE A 20 -5.86 17.88 -8.13
C PHE A 20 -5.92 18.14 -6.62
N THR A 21 -6.82 19.00 -6.20
CA THR A 21 -7.20 19.11 -4.79
C THR A 21 -8.19 17.98 -4.49
N LYS A 22 -7.97 17.28 -3.39
CA LYS A 22 -8.94 16.32 -2.84
C LYS A 22 -10.17 17.13 -2.44
N ALA A 23 -11.22 17.17 -3.30
CA ALA A 23 -12.50 17.66 -2.86
C ALA A 23 -13.00 16.71 -1.77
N GLU A 24 -13.30 17.24 -0.57
CA GLU A 24 -13.91 16.42 0.48
C GLU A 24 -15.19 15.81 -0.07
N PRO A 25 -15.34 14.48 -0.06
CA PRO A 25 -16.60 13.87 -0.48
C PRO A 25 -17.68 14.27 0.52
N LEU A 26 -18.85 14.67 0.04
CA LEU A 26 -20.05 14.93 0.85
C LEU A 26 -20.49 13.73 1.70
N ARG A 27 -19.98 12.52 1.36
CA ARG A 27 -20.08 11.28 2.13
C ARG A 27 -18.74 10.55 2.05
N PRO A 28 -18.32 9.85 3.12
CA PRO A 28 -17.14 9.00 3.03
C PRO A 28 -17.30 8.01 1.87
N PRO A 29 -16.22 7.69 1.15
CA PRO A 29 -16.28 6.70 0.08
C PRO A 29 -16.75 5.35 0.64
N ALA A 30 -17.56 4.62 -0.13
CA ALA A 30 -18.01 3.28 0.23
C ALA A 30 -16.82 2.31 0.39
N ALA A 31 -15.70 2.60 -0.27
CA ALA A 31 -14.46 1.84 -0.21
C ALA A 31 -13.25 2.75 -0.27
N THR A 32 -12.14 2.32 0.35
CA THR A 32 -10.82 2.95 0.25
C THR A 32 -9.78 1.95 -0.21
N TYR A 33 -8.80 2.41 -0.99
CA TYR A 33 -7.82 1.57 -1.63
C TYR A 33 -6.40 1.91 -1.19
N THR A 34 -5.63 0.87 -0.88
CA THR A 34 -4.17 0.94 -0.84
C THR A 34 -3.64 0.48 -2.19
N ILE A 35 -3.02 1.37 -2.93
CA ILE A 35 -2.53 1.12 -4.28
C ILE A 35 -1.03 0.82 -4.25
N SER A 36 -0.60 -0.18 -5.03
CA SER A 36 0.83 -0.49 -5.17
C SER A 36 1.53 0.49 -6.10
N ALA A 37 2.63 1.08 -5.64
CA ALA A 37 3.54 1.87 -6.48
C ALA A 37 4.49 1.00 -7.33
N ARG A 38 4.31 -0.33 -7.30
CA ARG A 38 5.12 -1.26 -8.08
C ARG A 38 5.06 -0.90 -9.56
N SER A 39 6.21 -0.89 -10.22
CA SER A 39 6.40 -0.51 -11.63
C SER A 39 6.29 0.99 -11.91
N LYS A 40 6.07 1.84 -10.89
CA LYS A 40 6.26 3.28 -11.09
C LYS A 40 7.75 3.55 -11.30
N HIS A 41 8.09 4.26 -12.37
CA HIS A 41 9.46 4.74 -12.56
C HIS A 41 9.75 5.87 -11.55
N PRO A 42 10.93 5.90 -10.90
CA PRO A 42 11.27 6.91 -9.89
C PRO A 42 11.04 8.35 -10.35
N ASP A 43 11.35 8.65 -11.60
CA ASP A 43 11.26 10.01 -12.16
C ASP A 43 9.88 10.34 -12.77
N ALA A 44 8.98 9.35 -12.88
CA ALA A 44 7.62 9.61 -13.36
C ALA A 44 6.79 10.29 -12.25
N PRO A 45 6.05 11.39 -12.56
CA PRO A 45 5.18 12.03 -11.59
C PRO A 45 4.13 11.08 -11.03
N VAL A 46 3.93 11.07 -9.71
CA VAL A 46 3.04 10.10 -9.03
C VAL A 46 1.58 10.22 -9.50
N PHE A 47 1.07 11.42 -9.70
CA PHE A 47 -0.31 11.59 -10.20
C PHE A 47 -0.47 11.21 -11.67
N GLY A 48 0.61 11.33 -12.47
CA GLY A 48 0.63 10.78 -13.83
C GLY A 48 0.54 9.25 -13.82
N TYR A 49 1.29 8.61 -12.94
CA TYR A 49 1.21 7.17 -12.72
C TYR A 49 -0.19 6.73 -12.25
N LEU A 50 -0.76 7.39 -11.26
CA LEU A 50 -2.10 7.08 -10.75
C LEU A 50 -3.16 7.19 -11.85
N ARG A 51 -3.13 8.26 -12.64
CA ARG A 51 -4.06 8.47 -13.75
C ARG A 51 -3.95 7.39 -14.82
N ASN A 52 -2.73 7.01 -15.17
CA ASN A 52 -2.50 6.05 -16.25
C ASN A 52 -2.82 4.60 -15.85
N GLN A 53 -2.55 4.23 -14.59
CA GLN A 53 -2.71 2.84 -14.13
C GLN A 53 -4.03 2.62 -13.38
N TYR A 54 -4.59 3.65 -12.76
CA TYR A 54 -5.74 3.57 -11.85
C TYR A 54 -6.77 4.69 -12.13
N GLY A 55 -6.91 5.10 -13.40
CA GLY A 55 -7.78 6.23 -13.77
C GLY A 55 -9.26 6.04 -13.49
N ASN A 56 -9.69 4.81 -13.22
CA ASN A 56 -11.03 4.44 -12.77
C ASN A 56 -11.25 4.57 -11.26
N VAL A 57 -10.18 4.80 -10.47
CA VAL A 57 -10.26 5.02 -9.02
C VAL A 57 -10.16 6.51 -8.74
N ARG A 58 -11.13 7.06 -8.02
CA ARG A 58 -11.12 8.48 -7.64
C ARG A 58 -10.03 8.72 -6.59
N LEU A 59 -9.34 9.86 -6.66
CA LEU A 59 -8.29 10.19 -5.66
C LEU A 59 -8.81 10.16 -4.22
N ALA A 60 -10.07 10.54 -3.99
CA ALA A 60 -10.70 10.49 -2.68
C ALA A 60 -10.89 9.06 -2.13
N GLU A 61 -10.83 8.04 -2.97
CA GLU A 61 -10.91 6.63 -2.60
C GLU A 61 -9.53 6.03 -2.31
N ILE A 62 -8.44 6.74 -2.61
CA ILE A 62 -7.09 6.26 -2.37
C ILE A 62 -6.69 6.64 -0.94
N ASP A 63 -6.59 5.64 -0.05
CA ASP A 63 -6.07 5.80 1.31
C ASP A 63 -4.56 6.00 1.30
N SER A 64 -3.86 5.16 0.58
CA SER A 64 -2.39 5.19 0.59
C SER A 64 -1.76 4.53 -0.64
N LEU A 65 -0.52 4.94 -0.95
CA LEU A 65 0.36 4.22 -1.86
C LEU A 65 1.36 3.36 -1.08
N PHE A 66 1.40 2.09 -1.43
CA PHE A 66 2.32 1.10 -0.89
C PHE A 66 3.55 0.99 -1.80
N GLY A 67 4.73 1.38 -1.30
CA GLY A 67 5.93 1.39 -2.14
C GLY A 67 7.24 1.60 -1.39
N PHE A 68 8.33 1.45 -2.12
CA PHE A 68 9.67 1.72 -1.65
C PHE A 68 10.05 3.20 -1.87
N VAL A 69 10.56 3.84 -0.82
CA VAL A 69 11.04 5.24 -0.86
C VAL A 69 12.56 5.33 -0.84
N GLU A 70 13.22 4.65 0.06
CA GLU A 70 14.67 4.53 0.21
C GLU A 70 15.03 3.07 0.46
N ARG A 71 16.34 2.75 0.48
CA ARG A 71 16.79 1.42 0.87
C ARG A 71 16.61 1.23 2.38
N SER A 72 16.10 0.07 2.78
CA SER A 72 16.00 -0.33 4.18
C SER A 72 16.08 -1.86 4.31
N GLU A 73 16.80 -2.33 5.31
CA GLU A 73 16.85 -3.75 5.70
C GLU A 73 15.52 -4.23 6.31
N LEU A 74 14.67 -3.31 6.76
CA LEU A 74 13.37 -3.61 7.33
C LEU A 74 12.34 -4.05 6.28
N TYR A 75 12.63 -3.87 5.00
CA TYR A 75 11.72 -4.22 3.91
C TYR A 75 11.58 -5.73 3.72
N GLY A 76 10.35 -6.17 3.44
CA GLY A 76 9.99 -7.54 3.08
C GLY A 76 8.91 -7.60 2.01
N GLY A 77 8.39 -8.81 1.75
CA GLY A 77 7.30 -9.05 0.79
C GLY A 77 7.74 -9.03 -0.68
N ARG A 78 8.74 -8.25 -1.05
CA ARG A 78 9.40 -8.21 -2.36
C ARG A 78 10.82 -7.63 -2.26
N ALA A 79 11.64 -7.89 -3.27
CA ALA A 79 12.99 -7.37 -3.33
C ALA A 79 12.99 -5.86 -3.57
N PHE A 80 13.78 -5.14 -2.79
CA PHE A 80 14.14 -3.76 -3.10
C PHE A 80 15.16 -3.76 -4.25
N ARG A 81 14.79 -3.23 -5.39
CA ARG A 81 15.67 -3.03 -6.55
C ARG A 81 16.03 -1.56 -6.72
N GLN A 82 15.03 -0.70 -6.55
CA GLN A 82 15.14 0.74 -6.61
C GLN A 82 13.97 1.37 -5.84
N ARG A 83 14.09 2.66 -5.52
CA ARG A 83 12.94 3.43 -5.02
C ARG A 83 11.85 3.50 -6.07
N GLU A 84 10.60 3.56 -5.64
CA GLU A 84 9.42 3.71 -6.49
C GLU A 84 8.78 5.09 -6.29
N LEU A 85 8.87 5.62 -5.08
CA LEU A 85 8.37 6.92 -4.69
C LEU A 85 9.57 7.81 -4.32
N SER A 86 9.73 8.93 -5.00
CA SER A 86 10.68 9.98 -4.63
C SER A 86 10.16 10.79 -3.45
N ASP A 87 11.02 11.58 -2.80
CA ASP A 87 10.61 12.50 -1.74
C ASP A 87 9.53 13.48 -2.21
N ARG A 88 9.66 13.96 -3.45
CA ARG A 88 8.65 14.80 -4.10
C ARG A 88 7.30 14.08 -4.26
N ASP A 89 7.31 12.79 -4.64
CA ASP A 89 6.07 12.00 -4.73
C ASP A 89 5.41 11.86 -3.36
N VAL A 90 6.19 11.58 -2.31
CA VAL A 90 5.68 11.46 -0.94
C VAL A 90 5.07 12.79 -0.48
N GLU A 91 5.74 13.91 -0.72
CA GLU A 91 5.23 15.23 -0.39
C GLU A 91 3.92 15.53 -1.13
N GLN A 92 3.87 15.28 -2.44
CA GLN A 92 2.67 15.51 -3.25
C GLN A 92 1.50 14.64 -2.79
N LEU A 93 1.73 13.36 -2.45
CA LEU A 93 0.71 12.47 -1.93
C LEU A 93 0.18 12.96 -0.59
N ASN A 94 1.07 13.29 0.36
CA ASN A 94 0.66 13.77 1.67
C ASN A 94 -0.10 15.10 1.60
N ASN A 95 0.30 16.03 0.72
CA ASN A 95 -0.41 17.28 0.48
C ASN A 95 -1.83 17.04 -0.10
N ALA A 96 -2.01 15.97 -0.87
CA ALA A 96 -3.32 15.54 -1.37
C ALA A 96 -4.13 14.70 -0.36
N GLY A 97 -3.61 14.50 0.86
CA GLY A 97 -4.23 13.69 1.90
C GLY A 97 -4.18 12.18 1.62
N ILE A 98 -3.26 11.74 0.76
CA ILE A 98 -3.00 10.33 0.45
C ILE A 98 -1.76 9.91 1.23
N GLY A 99 -1.90 8.84 2.04
CA GLY A 99 -0.78 8.31 2.83
C GLY A 99 0.25 7.56 1.99
N VAL A 100 1.45 7.41 2.54
CA VAL A 100 2.45 6.45 2.05
C VAL A 100 2.54 5.30 3.03
N ARG A 101 2.48 4.07 2.52
CA ARG A 101 2.58 2.86 3.32
C ARG A 101 3.91 2.17 3.08
N LEU A 102 4.78 2.17 4.08
CA LEU A 102 6.12 1.58 4.02
C LEU A 102 6.08 0.07 4.26
N PRO A 103 6.68 -0.77 3.40
CA PRO A 103 6.63 -2.24 3.52
C PRO A 103 7.68 -2.80 4.48
N LEU A 104 7.59 -2.47 5.78
CA LEU A 104 8.51 -2.93 6.82
C LEU A 104 8.22 -4.39 7.22
N SER A 105 8.08 -5.26 6.24
CA SER A 105 7.58 -6.62 6.43
C SER A 105 8.69 -7.68 6.37
N ASN A 106 9.92 -7.33 6.76
CA ASN A 106 10.99 -8.30 6.94
C ASN A 106 10.66 -9.26 8.09
N HIS A 107 10.95 -10.56 7.90
CA HIS A 107 10.76 -11.57 8.93
C HIS A 107 11.84 -11.49 10.03
N PHE A 108 13.03 -11.08 9.64
CA PHE A 108 14.23 -11.15 10.47
C PHE A 108 14.70 -9.74 10.81
N VAL A 109 14.12 -9.12 11.82
CA VAL A 109 14.47 -7.76 12.22
C VAL A 109 15.15 -7.81 13.57
N GLU A 110 16.35 -7.22 13.65
CA GLU A 110 17.11 -7.05 14.88
C GLU A 110 16.99 -5.60 15.38
N ARG A 111 17.14 -5.41 16.70
CA ARG A 111 17.05 -4.07 17.30
C ARG A 111 18.09 -3.10 16.70
N SER A 112 19.29 -3.57 16.44
CA SER A 112 20.36 -2.76 15.81
C SER A 112 20.01 -2.29 14.39
N GLU A 113 19.26 -3.10 13.64
CA GLU A 113 18.77 -2.71 12.30
C GLU A 113 17.68 -1.66 12.40
N TYR A 114 16.76 -1.80 13.36
CA TYR A 114 15.76 -0.79 13.64
C TYR A 114 16.42 0.55 14.00
N GLU A 115 17.40 0.55 14.89
CA GLU A 115 18.12 1.76 15.33
C GLU A 115 18.84 2.46 14.17
N LYS A 116 19.46 1.73 13.27
CA LYS A 116 20.04 2.28 12.03
C LYS A 116 19.02 2.94 11.13
N ASN A 117 17.77 2.48 11.17
CA ASN A 117 16.69 2.99 10.33
C ASN A 117 15.86 4.10 11.00
N LEU A 118 16.19 4.58 12.21
CA LEU A 118 15.47 5.66 12.86
C LEU A 118 15.40 6.93 12.02
N PRO A 119 16.48 7.42 11.37
CA PRO A 119 16.41 8.61 10.51
C PRO A 119 15.45 8.43 9.32
N PHE A 120 15.45 7.24 8.71
CA PHE A 120 14.53 6.87 7.66
C PHE A 120 13.06 6.88 8.15
N LEU A 121 12.78 6.26 9.30
CA LEU A 121 11.44 6.24 9.88
C LEU A 121 10.97 7.65 10.26
N GLN A 122 11.85 8.46 10.87
CA GLN A 122 11.54 9.84 11.24
C GLN A 122 11.22 10.72 10.04
N LYS A 123 11.92 10.54 8.92
CA LYS A 123 11.69 11.31 7.69
C LYS A 123 10.27 11.18 7.16
N TYR A 124 9.68 9.99 7.25
CA TYR A 124 8.34 9.69 6.72
C TYR A 124 7.28 9.62 7.82
N HIS A 125 7.62 9.93 9.09
CA HIS A 125 6.71 9.93 10.22
C HIS A 125 5.77 11.14 10.17
N ARG A 126 4.59 10.94 9.59
CA ARG A 126 3.56 11.98 9.43
C ARG A 126 2.16 11.37 9.60
N PRO A 127 1.17 12.15 10.10
CA PRO A 127 -0.22 11.73 10.07
C PRO A 127 -0.65 11.30 8.66
N GLY A 128 -1.38 10.20 8.57
CA GLY A 128 -1.83 9.62 7.28
C GLY A 128 -0.85 8.59 6.69
N ASN A 129 0.44 8.64 7.04
CA ASN A 129 1.37 7.59 6.63
C ASN A 129 1.23 6.34 7.51
N SER A 130 1.61 5.20 6.96
CA SER A 130 1.52 3.91 7.65
C SER A 130 2.72 3.01 7.36
N VAL A 131 2.89 2.03 8.23
CA VAL A 131 3.85 0.95 8.03
C VAL A 131 3.10 -0.38 8.03
N ILE A 132 3.49 -1.31 7.16
CA ILE A 132 2.97 -2.67 7.20
C ILE A 132 4.06 -3.60 7.69
N VAL A 133 3.79 -4.34 8.78
CA VAL A 133 4.81 -5.00 9.59
C VAL A 133 4.47 -6.49 9.74
N THR A 134 5.51 -7.32 9.76
CA THR A 134 5.42 -8.77 10.00
C THR A 134 5.93 -9.16 11.39
N ASN A 135 6.98 -8.48 11.86
CA ASN A 135 7.63 -8.75 13.14
C ASN A 135 6.97 -7.92 14.27
N ASP A 136 6.52 -8.58 15.34
CA ASP A 136 5.80 -7.93 16.43
C ASP A 136 6.68 -6.98 17.27
N ASP A 137 7.98 -7.31 17.42
CA ASP A 137 8.89 -6.42 18.13
C ASP A 137 9.13 -5.13 17.35
N LEU A 138 9.27 -5.22 16.02
CA LEU A 138 9.33 -4.03 15.17
C LEU A 138 8.05 -3.18 15.31
N ALA A 139 6.89 -3.81 15.36
CA ALA A 139 5.62 -3.08 15.56
C ALA A 139 5.60 -2.35 16.92
N ARG A 140 6.06 -2.98 17.99
CA ARG A 140 6.16 -2.36 19.34
C ARG A 140 7.14 -1.18 19.33
N TRP A 141 8.32 -1.33 18.73
CA TRP A 141 9.30 -0.24 18.65
C TRP A 141 8.77 0.94 17.86
N VAL A 142 8.15 0.69 16.69
CA VAL A 142 7.54 1.76 15.89
C VAL A 142 6.39 2.43 16.66
N ARG A 143 5.56 1.69 17.36
CA ARG A 143 4.47 2.24 18.18
C ARG A 143 4.98 3.18 19.26
N GLN A 144 6.09 2.81 19.91
CA GLN A 144 6.70 3.60 20.96
C GLN A 144 7.34 4.89 20.43
N ASP A 145 8.12 4.79 19.34
CA ASP A 145 8.98 5.88 18.91
C ASP A 145 8.31 6.79 17.86
N PHE A 146 7.29 6.28 17.14
CA PHE A 146 6.63 6.95 16.01
C PHE A 146 5.11 6.89 16.08
N PRO A 147 4.45 7.59 17.02
CA PRO A 147 3.02 7.46 17.32
C PRO A 147 2.08 7.86 16.18
N PHE A 148 2.52 8.63 15.19
CA PHE A 148 1.69 9.04 14.05
C PHE A 148 1.57 7.97 12.96
N TYR A 149 2.44 6.96 12.96
CA TYR A 149 2.25 5.86 12.02
C TYR A 149 1.05 5.00 12.41
N ARG A 150 0.18 4.74 11.44
CA ARG A 150 -0.71 3.58 11.51
C ARG A 150 0.12 2.33 11.23
N ILE A 151 -0.02 1.31 12.08
CA ILE A 151 0.73 0.07 11.98
C ILE A 151 -0.21 -1.04 11.53
N ASP A 152 -0.02 -1.54 10.31
CA ASP A 152 -0.86 -2.58 9.73
C ASP A 152 -0.17 -3.96 9.84
N ALA A 153 -0.88 -4.98 10.30
CA ALA A 153 -0.39 -6.36 10.28
C ALA A 153 -0.29 -6.86 8.84
N SER A 154 0.90 -7.33 8.45
CA SER A 154 1.15 -7.78 7.08
C SER A 154 0.41 -9.09 6.76
N VAL A 155 -0.06 -9.23 5.52
CA VAL A 155 -0.56 -10.51 4.98
C VAL A 155 0.42 -11.67 5.17
N ILE A 156 1.71 -11.38 5.28
CA ILE A 156 2.77 -12.36 5.51
C ILE A 156 2.62 -13.05 6.87
N LYS A 157 2.03 -12.40 7.88
CA LYS A 157 1.72 -13.00 9.19
C LYS A 157 0.72 -14.16 9.08
N ASN A 158 0.01 -14.26 7.97
CA ASN A 158 -0.95 -15.33 7.70
C ASN A 158 -2.01 -15.50 8.80
N ILE A 159 -2.60 -14.38 9.24
CA ILE A 159 -3.67 -14.33 10.23
C ILE A 159 -4.95 -14.86 9.55
N LYS A 160 -5.48 -16.00 10.03
CA LYS A 160 -6.58 -16.73 9.38
C LYS A 160 -7.60 -17.33 10.34
N THR A 161 -7.67 -16.86 11.58
CA THR A 161 -8.70 -17.25 12.56
C THR A 161 -9.17 -15.99 13.29
N HIS A 162 -10.44 -15.95 13.73
CA HIS A 162 -10.99 -14.83 14.48
C HIS A 162 -10.14 -14.50 15.70
N LYS A 163 -9.80 -15.50 16.52
CA LYS A 163 -8.92 -15.33 17.68
C LYS A 163 -7.59 -14.63 17.33
N LYS A 164 -6.94 -15.00 16.22
CA LYS A 164 -5.69 -14.35 15.77
C LYS A 164 -5.91 -12.94 15.22
N ILE A 165 -7.10 -12.63 14.71
CA ILE A 165 -7.47 -11.26 14.33
C ILE A 165 -7.54 -10.41 15.60
N ASP A 166 -8.25 -10.87 16.63
CA ASP A 166 -8.41 -10.15 17.88
C ASP A 166 -7.05 -9.93 18.57
N GLU A 167 -6.24 -11.00 18.72
CA GLU A 167 -4.87 -10.92 19.23
C GLU A 167 -3.99 -9.91 18.44
N ALA A 168 -4.11 -9.87 17.13
CA ALA A 168 -3.35 -8.93 16.31
C ALA A 168 -3.83 -7.48 16.50
N LEU A 169 -5.13 -7.25 16.68
CA LEU A 169 -5.70 -5.92 16.87
C LEU A 169 -5.36 -5.29 18.24
N GLU A 170 -4.79 -6.06 19.18
CA GLU A 170 -4.20 -5.50 20.40
C GLU A 170 -2.92 -4.69 20.13
N LEU A 171 -2.18 -5.04 19.07
CA LEU A 171 -0.91 -4.40 18.70
C LEU A 171 -1.00 -3.55 17.44
N TYR A 172 -1.78 -3.99 16.46
CA TYR A 172 -1.90 -3.40 15.13
C TYR A 172 -3.20 -2.60 14.99
N ASP A 173 -3.16 -1.53 14.20
CA ASP A 173 -4.34 -0.70 13.91
C ASP A 173 -5.24 -1.35 12.85
N SER A 174 -4.69 -2.23 12.02
CA SER A 174 -5.46 -3.03 11.08
C SER A 174 -4.74 -4.33 10.68
N VAL A 175 -5.51 -5.26 10.11
CA VAL A 175 -5.02 -6.55 9.64
C VAL A 175 -5.26 -6.68 8.13
N VAL A 176 -4.20 -7.00 7.38
CA VAL A 176 -4.33 -7.39 5.97
C VAL A 176 -4.53 -8.89 5.90
N MET A 177 -5.71 -9.32 5.50
CA MET A 177 -6.08 -10.73 5.45
C MET A 177 -5.32 -11.51 4.36
N PRO A 178 -5.07 -12.81 4.54
CA PRO A 178 -4.59 -13.66 3.46
C PRO A 178 -5.59 -13.68 2.29
N MET A 179 -5.07 -13.65 1.06
CA MET A 179 -5.89 -13.54 -0.16
C MET A 179 -6.96 -14.62 -0.30
N HIS A 180 -6.67 -15.86 0.14
CA HIS A 180 -7.63 -16.97 0.07
C HIS A 180 -8.83 -16.83 1.02
N ILE A 181 -8.73 -15.99 2.05
CA ILE A 181 -9.86 -15.68 2.94
C ILE A 181 -10.96 -14.91 2.21
N ASN A 182 -10.64 -14.20 1.14
CA ASN A 182 -11.64 -13.55 0.29
C ASN A 182 -12.68 -14.54 -0.30
N GLU A 183 -12.35 -15.82 -0.34
CA GLU A 183 -13.22 -16.90 -0.87
C GLU A 183 -14.10 -17.53 0.22
N ASP A 184 -13.88 -17.19 1.51
CA ASP A 184 -14.62 -17.73 2.66
C ASP A 184 -15.55 -16.66 3.25
N LEU A 185 -16.73 -16.51 2.61
CA LEU A 185 -17.71 -15.50 3.01
C LEU A 185 -18.27 -15.75 4.41
N ASP A 186 -18.45 -17.01 4.82
CA ASP A 186 -18.95 -17.37 6.14
C ASP A 186 -17.97 -16.98 7.25
N PHE A 187 -16.67 -17.07 6.96
CA PHE A 187 -15.62 -16.58 7.85
C PHE A 187 -15.64 -15.06 7.90
N LEU A 188 -15.73 -14.39 6.76
CA LEU A 188 -15.72 -12.92 6.67
C LEU A 188 -16.93 -12.30 7.38
N GLU A 189 -18.10 -12.89 7.24
CA GLU A 189 -19.34 -12.38 7.87
C GLU A 189 -19.22 -12.30 9.38
N LYS A 190 -18.53 -13.28 10.02
CA LYS A 190 -18.33 -13.38 11.47
C LYS A 190 -17.24 -12.47 12.04
N ILE A 191 -16.51 -11.73 11.22
CA ILE A 191 -15.54 -10.76 11.71
C ILE A 191 -16.28 -9.55 12.27
N GLU A 192 -16.02 -9.19 13.54
CA GLU A 192 -16.65 -8.04 14.19
C GLU A 192 -15.99 -6.72 13.77
N ALA A 193 -14.66 -6.63 13.85
CA ALA A 193 -13.88 -5.40 13.57
C ALA A 193 -13.62 -5.18 12.06
N LYS A 194 -14.67 -5.20 11.22
CA LYS A 194 -14.57 -5.13 9.75
C LYS A 194 -13.89 -3.86 9.24
N ASP A 195 -14.06 -2.75 9.96
CA ASP A 195 -13.42 -1.45 9.70
C ASP A 195 -11.90 -1.48 9.82
N LYS A 196 -11.33 -2.45 10.58
CA LYS A 196 -9.91 -2.67 10.76
C LYS A 196 -9.32 -3.76 9.85
N ILE A 197 -10.14 -4.33 8.97
CA ILE A 197 -9.70 -5.40 8.07
C ILE A 197 -9.47 -4.84 6.67
N THR A 198 -8.34 -5.23 6.08
CA THR A 198 -8.03 -4.95 4.67
C THR A 198 -8.11 -6.25 3.87
N LEU A 199 -9.01 -6.29 2.89
CA LEU A 199 -9.15 -7.38 1.93
C LEU A 199 -8.39 -7.06 0.63
N PHE A 200 -8.12 -8.07 -0.19
CA PHE A 200 -7.53 -7.85 -1.49
C PHE A 200 -8.60 -7.55 -2.54
N ALA A 201 -8.38 -6.51 -3.34
CA ALA A 201 -9.20 -6.23 -4.54
C ALA A 201 -8.86 -7.19 -5.66
N ASN A 202 -7.59 -7.59 -5.74
CA ASN A 202 -7.12 -8.59 -6.69
C ASN A 202 -5.96 -9.40 -6.10
N ALA A 203 -5.70 -10.55 -6.68
CA ALA A 203 -4.64 -11.44 -6.24
C ALA A 203 -3.87 -12.05 -7.42
N GLY A 204 -2.57 -12.21 -7.25
CA GLY A 204 -1.72 -12.94 -8.17
C GLY A 204 -1.29 -14.30 -7.60
N CYS A 205 -0.07 -14.71 -7.90
CA CYS A 205 0.49 -16.02 -7.55
C CYS A 205 0.41 -16.39 -6.05
N ALA A 206 0.30 -15.42 -5.15
CA ALA A 206 0.22 -15.68 -3.71
C ALA A 206 -1.13 -16.27 -3.26
N LEU A 207 -2.20 -16.15 -4.07
CA LEU A 207 -3.53 -16.70 -3.78
C LEU A 207 -3.44 -18.22 -3.56
N THR A 208 -2.86 -18.94 -4.49
CA THR A 208 -2.77 -20.39 -4.49
C THR A 208 -1.36 -20.94 -4.24
N CYS A 209 -0.42 -20.09 -3.79
CA CYS A 209 0.96 -20.51 -3.52
C CYS A 209 1.05 -21.36 -2.24
N PRO A 210 1.53 -22.62 -2.31
CA PRO A 210 1.53 -23.52 -1.16
C PRO A 210 2.56 -23.14 -0.11
N SER A 211 3.73 -22.61 -0.50
CA SER A 211 4.87 -22.43 0.40
C SER A 211 5.17 -21.00 0.76
N LYS A 212 4.85 -20.02 -0.12
CA LYS A 212 5.21 -18.60 0.03
C LYS A 212 6.70 -18.36 0.36
N LEU A 213 7.58 -19.28 -0.07
CA LEU A 213 9.03 -19.29 0.22
C LEU A 213 9.71 -17.98 -0.19
N CYS A 214 9.20 -17.33 -1.24
CA CYS A 214 9.74 -16.06 -1.72
C CYS A 214 9.71 -14.95 -0.65
N TYR A 215 8.79 -14.95 0.30
CA TYR A 215 8.75 -13.91 1.34
C TYR A 215 9.97 -13.96 2.25
N ILE A 216 10.40 -15.16 2.65
CA ILE A 216 11.63 -15.39 3.43
C ILE A 216 12.86 -14.99 2.59
N SER A 217 12.86 -15.40 1.33
CA SER A 217 13.94 -15.11 0.39
C SER A 217 14.08 -13.59 0.16
N PHE A 218 12.97 -12.85 -0.01
CA PHE A 218 13.00 -11.38 -0.11
C PHE A 218 13.50 -10.71 1.17
N SER A 219 13.12 -11.21 2.34
CA SER A 219 13.60 -10.67 3.60
C SER A 219 15.12 -10.78 3.71
N ARG A 220 15.69 -11.93 3.38
CA ARG A 220 17.16 -12.14 3.34
C ARG A 220 17.82 -11.24 2.29
N PHE A 221 17.27 -11.22 1.08
CA PHE A 221 17.80 -10.38 0.00
C PHE A 221 17.86 -8.90 0.39
N ASN A 222 16.81 -8.38 1.02
CA ASN A 222 16.76 -6.96 1.40
C ASN A 222 17.77 -6.61 2.52
N LYS A 223 18.10 -7.56 3.41
CA LYS A 223 19.16 -7.36 4.42
C LYS A 223 20.53 -7.22 3.78
N VAL A 224 20.88 -8.12 2.89
CA VAL A 224 22.25 -8.23 2.34
C VAL A 224 22.39 -7.44 1.02
N GLY A 225 21.30 -7.16 0.32
CA GLY A 225 21.29 -6.47 -0.98
C GLY A 225 21.66 -7.36 -2.15
N GLN A 226 21.92 -8.64 -1.93
CA GLN A 226 22.30 -9.64 -2.93
C GLN A 226 21.80 -11.03 -2.54
N GLY A 227 21.92 -11.99 -3.43
CA GLY A 227 21.52 -13.37 -3.23
C GLY A 227 20.41 -13.81 -4.18
N GLU A 228 20.13 -15.10 -4.16
CA GLU A 228 19.11 -15.70 -5.00
C GLU A 228 17.72 -15.54 -4.38
N ILE A 229 16.77 -15.16 -5.20
CA ILE A 229 15.35 -15.09 -4.82
C ILE A 229 14.69 -16.41 -5.18
N GLN A 230 14.38 -17.20 -4.16
CA GLN A 230 13.74 -18.50 -4.32
C GLN A 230 12.23 -18.36 -4.52
N CYS A 231 11.67 -19.19 -5.37
CA CYS A 231 10.24 -19.32 -5.59
C CYS A 231 9.87 -20.78 -5.76
N SER A 232 8.76 -21.21 -5.16
CA SER A 232 8.22 -22.57 -5.32
C SER A 232 7.53 -22.81 -6.68
N ARG A 233 7.35 -21.77 -7.47
CA ARG A 233 6.69 -21.82 -8.78
C ARG A 233 7.64 -21.39 -9.89
N SER A 234 7.53 -22.04 -11.05
CA SER A 234 8.24 -21.60 -12.24
C SER A 234 7.72 -20.24 -12.73
N MET A 235 8.52 -19.55 -13.55
CA MET A 235 8.07 -18.31 -14.21
C MET A 235 6.86 -18.57 -15.11
N LYS A 236 6.83 -19.73 -15.81
CA LYS A 236 5.70 -20.15 -16.66
C LYS A 236 4.41 -20.28 -15.85
N ASP A 237 4.45 -20.96 -14.69
CA ASP A 237 3.26 -21.13 -13.86
C ASP A 237 2.72 -19.80 -13.35
N ARG A 238 3.60 -18.88 -12.97
CA ARG A 238 3.20 -17.53 -12.51
C ARG A 238 2.56 -16.70 -13.62
N TYR A 239 3.05 -16.84 -14.84
CA TYR A 239 2.51 -16.14 -16.01
C TYR A 239 1.11 -16.66 -16.37
N VAL A 240 0.95 -17.98 -16.39
CA VAL A 240 -0.33 -18.64 -16.72
C VAL A 240 -1.42 -18.33 -15.68
N MET A 241 -1.05 -18.18 -14.42
CA MET A 241 -2.03 -17.86 -13.37
C MET A 241 -2.69 -16.49 -13.54
N GLY A 242 -1.96 -15.50 -14.10
CA GLY A 242 -2.47 -14.14 -14.23
C GLY A 242 -2.82 -13.47 -12.89
N MET A 243 -3.78 -12.55 -12.96
CA MET A 243 -4.41 -11.88 -11.82
C MET A 243 -5.87 -12.32 -11.71
N VAL A 244 -6.34 -12.47 -10.48
CA VAL A 244 -7.75 -12.75 -10.15
C VAL A 244 -8.32 -11.50 -9.49
N ASP A 245 -9.41 -10.96 -10.02
CA ASP A 245 -10.14 -9.87 -9.41
C ASP A 245 -11.26 -10.42 -8.53
N PHE A 246 -11.47 -9.82 -7.36
CA PHE A 246 -12.52 -10.21 -6.43
C PHE A 246 -13.77 -9.33 -6.58
N PRO A 247 -14.97 -9.87 -6.29
CA PRO A 247 -16.23 -9.13 -6.39
C PRO A 247 -16.38 -8.17 -5.19
N LEU A 248 -15.80 -6.98 -5.28
CA LEU A 248 -15.71 -6.02 -4.15
C LEU A 248 -17.06 -5.64 -3.58
N GLN A 249 -18.13 -5.58 -4.40
CA GLN A 249 -19.46 -5.23 -3.91
C GLN A 249 -19.95 -6.21 -2.84
N VAL A 250 -19.68 -7.51 -2.97
CA VAL A 250 -20.02 -8.52 -1.96
C VAL A 250 -19.37 -8.20 -0.61
N PHE A 251 -18.10 -7.78 -0.63
CA PHE A 251 -17.39 -7.41 0.61
C PHE A 251 -17.89 -6.10 1.21
N ILE A 252 -18.24 -5.13 0.36
CA ILE A 252 -18.84 -3.86 0.80
C ILE A 252 -20.20 -4.12 1.47
N ASP A 253 -21.02 -4.98 0.89
CA ASP A 253 -22.33 -5.37 1.45
C ASP A 253 -22.18 -6.10 2.79
N LEU A 254 -21.09 -6.84 2.99
CA LEU A 254 -20.71 -7.45 4.27
C LEU A 254 -20.17 -6.42 5.29
N GLY A 255 -19.91 -5.16 4.90
CA GLY A 255 -19.41 -4.09 5.75
C GLY A 255 -17.90 -3.85 5.73
N PHE A 256 -17.18 -4.42 4.76
CA PHE A 256 -15.75 -4.14 4.57
C PHE A 256 -15.55 -2.92 3.66
N HIS A 257 -14.62 -2.04 4.01
CA HIS A 257 -14.39 -0.79 3.29
C HIS A 257 -12.94 -0.55 2.89
N ARG A 258 -12.02 -1.45 3.25
CA ARG A 258 -10.58 -1.29 3.01
C ARG A 258 -10.06 -2.38 2.09
N PHE A 259 -9.52 -1.96 0.94
CA PHE A 259 -9.03 -2.86 -0.10
C PHE A 259 -7.59 -2.57 -0.51
N LYS A 260 -6.92 -3.60 -1.04
CA LYS A 260 -5.52 -3.52 -1.48
C LYS A 260 -5.31 -4.23 -2.81
#